data_115fa28ff6b498ae27a72dc5378cf1cc
#
_entry.id   115fa28ff6b498ae27a72dc5378cf1cc
#
_cell.length_a   1.000
_cell.length_b   1.000
_cell.length_c   1.000
_cell.angle_alpha   90.00
_cell.angle_beta   90.00
_cell.angle_gamma   90.00
#
_symmetry.space_group_name_H-M   'P 1'
#
loop_
_entity.id
_entity.type
_entity.pdbx_description
1 polymer ?
#
loop_
_entity_poly.entity_id
_entity_poly.type
_entity_poly.pdbx_seq_one_letter_code
_entity_poly.pdbx_strand_id
1 'polypeptide(L)'
;MNPPSNLVIPSVIEQTSRGERFFDIYSRLLNERIIFLGTPIDDQVANLVVAQMIHLESEDPDKDINLYINSPGGSVYSGLAIYDTMQFIKPDIATTSSTSAAAPSWRRSSRASSG
;
A
#
# COMPACT_ATOMS: atom_id res chain seq x y z
N MET A 1 -24.22 7.84 3.43
CA MET A 1 -23.10 7.91 4.36
C MET A 1 -21.80 8.08 3.57
N ASN A 2 -20.97 8.95 4.04
CA ASN A 2 -19.72 9.17 3.36
C ASN A 2 -18.70 8.10 3.73
N PRO A 3 -17.97 7.60 2.76
CA PRO A 3 -16.84 6.77 3.10
C PRO A 3 -15.83 7.59 3.88
N PRO A 4 -15.00 6.92 4.66
CA PRO A 4 -13.95 7.64 5.36
C PRO A 4 -13.11 8.43 4.36
N SER A 5 -12.93 9.71 4.64
CA SER A 5 -12.18 10.56 3.73
C SER A 5 -10.70 10.23 3.73
N ASN A 6 -10.28 9.34 4.60
CA ASN A 6 -8.89 8.98 4.79
C ASN A 6 -8.50 7.68 4.12
N LEU A 7 -9.32 7.20 3.21
CA LEU A 7 -8.93 6.04 2.43
C LEU A 7 -7.74 6.39 1.56
N VAL A 8 -6.91 5.39 1.25
CA VAL A 8 -5.79 5.58 0.35
C VAL A 8 -6.29 6.07 -1.00
N ILE A 9 -7.41 5.56 -1.43
CA ILE A 9 -8.06 6.08 -2.62
C ILE A 9 -8.59 7.44 -2.23
N PRO A 10 -8.10 8.49 -2.85
CA PRO A 10 -8.46 9.84 -2.41
C PRO A 10 -9.94 10.08 -2.52
N SER A 11 -10.46 10.76 -1.53
CA SER A 11 -11.88 11.10 -1.51
C SER A 11 -12.27 12.02 -2.65
N VAL A 12 -11.32 12.69 -3.24
CA VAL A 12 -11.61 13.54 -4.39
C VAL A 12 -12.22 12.78 -5.54
N ILE A 13 -12.09 11.48 -5.49
CA ILE A 13 -12.62 10.62 -6.52
C ILE A 13 -14.12 10.64 -6.58
N GLU A 14 -14.72 10.92 -5.50
CA GLU A 14 -16.14 10.62 -5.32
C GLU A 14 -17.06 11.45 -6.21
N GLN A 15 -16.64 12.62 -6.64
CA GLN A 15 -17.54 13.57 -7.23
C GLN A 15 -17.31 13.85 -8.70
N THR A 16 -16.27 13.29 -9.30
CA THR A 16 -15.92 13.62 -10.67
C THR A 16 -15.60 12.38 -11.46
N SER A 17 -15.74 12.49 -12.77
CA SER A 17 -15.36 11.38 -13.64
C SER A 17 -13.87 11.09 -13.55
N ARG A 18 -13.06 12.12 -13.30
CA ARG A 18 -11.64 11.92 -13.09
C ARG A 18 -11.40 11.08 -11.85
N GLY A 19 -12.13 11.36 -10.78
CA GLY A 19 -12.02 10.60 -9.56
C GLY A 19 -12.43 9.16 -9.74
N GLU A 20 -13.49 8.92 -10.51
CA GLU A 20 -13.91 7.56 -10.80
C GLU A 20 -12.83 6.79 -11.55
N ARG A 21 -12.11 7.47 -12.44
CA ARG A 21 -11.01 6.83 -13.15
C ARG A 21 -9.87 6.45 -12.21
N PHE A 22 -9.55 7.30 -11.25
CA PHE A 22 -8.54 6.97 -10.26
C PHE A 22 -8.95 5.75 -9.46
N PHE A 23 -10.20 5.72 -9.03
CA PHE A 23 -10.70 4.58 -8.28
C PHE A 23 -10.59 3.30 -9.10
N ASP A 24 -10.96 3.37 -10.35
CA ASP A 24 -10.89 2.23 -11.24
C ASP A 24 -9.45 1.75 -11.42
N ILE A 25 -8.52 2.68 -11.57
CA ILE A 25 -7.11 2.34 -11.71
C ILE A 25 -6.58 1.64 -10.46
N TYR A 26 -6.87 2.17 -9.28
CA TYR A 26 -6.45 1.54 -8.04
C TYR A 26 -7.03 0.14 -7.91
N SER A 27 -8.29 -0.02 -8.28
CA SER A 27 -8.94 -1.34 -8.21
C SER A 27 -8.28 -2.32 -9.14
N ARG A 28 -7.93 -1.90 -10.34
CA ARG A 28 -7.24 -2.77 -11.28
C ARG A 28 -5.87 -3.16 -10.80
N LEU A 29 -5.14 -2.22 -10.22
CA LEU A 29 -3.83 -2.52 -9.67
C LEU A 29 -3.95 -3.55 -8.56
N LEU A 30 -4.94 -3.38 -7.69
CA LEU A 30 -5.13 -4.32 -6.60
C LEU A 30 -5.47 -5.71 -7.12
N ASN A 31 -6.26 -5.80 -8.19
CA ASN A 31 -6.55 -7.09 -8.81
C ASN A 31 -5.29 -7.77 -9.34
N GLU A 32 -4.29 -6.98 -9.71
CA GLU A 32 -3.00 -7.50 -10.16
C GLU A 32 -2.04 -7.68 -9.00
N ARG A 33 -2.53 -7.59 -7.77
CA ARG A 33 -1.75 -7.73 -6.55
C ARG A 33 -0.71 -6.63 -6.39
N ILE A 34 -1.08 -5.44 -6.82
CA ILE A 34 -0.24 -4.26 -6.68
C ILE A 34 -0.91 -3.30 -5.73
N ILE A 35 -0.20 -2.91 -4.69
CA ILE A 35 -0.64 -1.89 -3.76
C ILE A 35 0.15 -0.63 -4.06
N PHE A 36 -0.54 0.47 -4.32
CA PHE A 36 0.13 1.72 -4.64
C PHE A 36 0.01 2.68 -3.47
N LEU A 37 1.15 3.07 -2.94
CA LEU A 37 1.23 3.99 -1.80
C LEU A 37 1.76 5.32 -2.32
N GLY A 38 0.87 6.25 -2.61
CA GLY A 38 1.21 7.51 -3.25
C GLY A 38 0.97 8.75 -2.41
N THR A 39 0.77 8.58 -1.11
CA THR A 39 0.49 9.71 -0.20
C THR A 39 1.43 9.62 0.99
N PRO A 40 1.52 10.69 1.79
CA PRO A 40 2.23 10.59 3.08
C PRO A 40 1.62 9.47 3.93
N ILE A 41 2.45 8.85 4.73
CA ILE A 41 2.04 7.69 5.52
C ILE A 41 1.61 8.16 6.91
N ASP A 42 0.30 8.09 7.15
CA ASP A 42 -0.27 8.30 8.48
C ASP A 42 -0.97 7.02 8.91
N ASP A 43 -1.61 7.07 10.08
CA ASP A 43 -2.24 5.87 10.63
C ASP A 43 -3.32 5.31 9.72
N GLN A 44 -4.09 6.17 9.09
CA GLN A 44 -5.19 5.71 8.25
C GLN A 44 -4.71 5.11 6.94
N VAL A 45 -3.69 5.71 6.36
CA VAL A 45 -3.06 5.16 5.17
C VAL A 45 -2.44 3.81 5.49
N ALA A 46 -1.74 3.71 6.62
CA ALA A 46 -1.15 2.45 7.04
C ALA A 46 -2.20 1.37 7.24
N ASN A 47 -3.29 1.72 7.90
CA ASN A 47 -4.38 0.75 8.12
C ASN A 47 -4.93 0.23 6.81
N LEU A 48 -5.09 1.09 5.83
CA LEU A 48 -5.64 0.66 4.56
C LEU A 48 -4.65 -0.21 3.79
N VAL A 49 -3.37 0.14 3.83
CA VAL A 49 -2.34 -0.68 3.19
C VAL A 49 -2.29 -2.07 3.84
N VAL A 50 -2.33 -2.10 5.15
CA VAL A 50 -2.34 -3.37 5.89
C VAL A 50 -3.58 -4.19 5.52
N ALA A 51 -4.74 -3.55 5.45
CA ALA A 51 -5.97 -4.24 5.09
C ALA A 51 -5.88 -4.83 3.67
N GLN A 52 -5.28 -4.09 2.75
CA GLN A 52 -5.10 -4.59 1.39
C GLN A 52 -4.16 -5.79 1.35
N MET A 53 -3.09 -5.76 2.14
CA MET A 53 -2.17 -6.89 2.23
C MET A 53 -2.88 -8.13 2.76
N ILE A 54 -3.67 -7.97 3.80
CA ILE A 54 -4.41 -9.09 4.39
C ILE A 54 -5.43 -9.64 3.39
N HIS A 55 -6.09 -8.74 2.68
CA HIS A 55 -7.05 -9.15 1.66
C HIS A 55 -6.38 -9.98 0.56
N LEU A 56 -5.23 -9.53 0.07
CA LEU A 56 -4.52 -10.24 -0.98
C LEU A 56 -4.00 -11.59 -0.48
N GLU A 57 -3.55 -11.63 0.76
CA GLU A 57 -3.17 -12.91 1.34
C GLU A 57 -4.33 -13.89 1.38
N SER A 58 -5.50 -13.40 1.74
CA SER A 58 -6.68 -14.27 1.83
C SER A 58 -7.09 -14.81 0.47
N GLU A 59 -6.84 -14.05 -0.59
CA GLU A 59 -7.19 -14.50 -1.94
C GLU A 59 -6.23 -15.55 -2.46
N ASP A 60 -4.95 -15.36 -2.24
CA ASP A 60 -3.94 -16.32 -2.67
C ASP A 60 -2.69 -16.12 -1.84
N PRO A 61 -2.49 -16.94 -0.82
CA PRO A 61 -1.33 -16.77 0.06
C PRO A 61 0.01 -17.12 -0.58
N ASP A 62 0.00 -17.72 -1.76
CA ASP A 62 1.24 -18.17 -2.39
C ASP A 62 1.75 -17.21 -3.47
N LYS A 63 0.96 -16.20 -3.82
CA LYS A 63 1.36 -15.25 -4.86
C LYS A 63 1.96 -13.99 -4.27
N ASP A 64 2.98 -13.49 -4.92
CA ASP A 64 3.68 -12.28 -4.50
C ASP A 64 2.77 -11.06 -4.55
N ILE A 65 3.09 -10.10 -3.71
CA ILE A 65 2.44 -8.81 -3.68
C ILE A 65 3.49 -7.77 -4.04
N ASN A 66 3.12 -6.80 -4.85
CA ASN A 66 4.01 -5.70 -5.21
C ASN A 66 3.53 -4.43 -4.54
N LEU A 67 4.41 -3.78 -3.80
CA LEU A 67 4.11 -2.52 -3.13
C LEU A 67 4.91 -1.42 -3.79
N TYR A 68 4.22 -0.53 -4.49
CA TYR A 68 4.84 0.62 -5.12
C TYR A 68 4.73 1.81 -4.20
N ILE A 69 5.87 2.41 -3.89
CA ILE A 69 5.92 3.53 -2.96
C ILE A 69 6.36 4.79 -3.69
N ASN A 70 5.49 5.77 -3.71
CA ASN A 70 5.78 7.10 -4.23
C ASN A 70 5.32 8.11 -3.17
N SER A 71 5.97 8.06 -2.02
CA SER A 71 5.57 8.81 -0.84
C SER A 71 6.76 9.55 -0.27
N PRO A 72 6.56 10.74 0.27
CA PRO A 72 7.65 11.47 0.94
C PRO A 72 8.02 10.86 2.29
N GLY A 73 7.29 9.85 2.73
CA GLY A 73 7.48 9.26 4.03
C GLY A 73 6.34 9.61 4.94
N GLY A 74 6.57 9.58 6.26
CA GLY A 74 5.52 9.90 7.21
C GLY A 74 5.84 9.38 8.59
N SER A 75 4.81 8.99 9.31
CA SER A 75 4.94 8.50 10.66
C SER A 75 5.76 7.22 10.73
N VAL A 76 6.73 7.20 11.62
CA VAL A 76 7.55 6.01 11.84
C VAL A 76 6.69 4.85 12.32
N TYR A 77 5.77 5.13 13.24
CA TYR A 77 4.90 4.08 13.77
C TYR A 77 3.99 3.50 12.70
N SER A 78 3.46 4.35 11.85
CA SER A 78 2.60 3.88 10.74
C SER A 78 3.41 3.04 9.77
N GLY A 79 4.63 3.46 9.48
CA GLY A 79 5.52 2.68 8.61
C GLY A 79 5.86 1.34 9.21
N LEU A 80 6.08 1.29 10.52
CA LEU A 80 6.38 0.04 11.20
C LEU A 80 5.19 -0.92 11.15
N ALA A 81 3.97 -0.41 11.23
CA ALA A 81 2.79 -1.26 11.12
C ALA A 81 2.75 -1.95 9.76
N ILE A 82 3.08 -1.22 8.71
CA ILE A 82 3.15 -1.80 7.36
C ILE A 82 4.27 -2.84 7.32
N TYR A 83 5.43 -2.50 7.84
CA TYR A 83 6.58 -3.40 7.84
C TYR A 83 6.27 -4.70 8.59
N ASP A 84 5.67 -4.58 9.77
CA ASP A 84 5.34 -5.75 10.56
C ASP A 84 4.39 -6.67 9.81
N THR A 85 3.40 -6.10 9.14
CA THR A 85 2.47 -6.89 8.34
C THR A 85 3.19 -7.61 7.20
N MET A 86 4.12 -6.92 6.54
CA MET A 86 4.90 -7.53 5.47
C MET A 86 5.70 -8.74 5.97
N GLN A 87 6.12 -8.70 7.22
CA GLN A 87 6.86 -9.83 7.80
C GLN A 87 5.94 -10.95 8.25
N PHE A 88 4.69 -10.63 8.53
CA PHE A 88 3.77 -11.58 9.12
C PHE A 88 2.99 -12.39 8.10
N ILE A 89 2.60 -11.78 6.98
CA ILE A 89 1.79 -12.48 5.97
C ILE A 89 2.65 -13.43 5.16
N LYS A 90 2.00 -14.45 4.59
CA LYS A 90 2.71 -15.48 3.86
C LYS A 90 3.29 -15.01 2.52
N PRO A 91 2.57 -14.24 1.70
CA PRO A 91 3.11 -13.82 0.41
C PRO A 91 4.37 -12.99 0.57
N ASP A 92 5.31 -13.17 -0.35
CA ASP A 92 6.46 -12.31 -0.44
C ASP A 92 6.03 -10.95 -0.98
N ILE A 93 6.64 -9.89 -0.45
CA ILE A 93 6.31 -8.55 -0.88
C ILE A 93 7.52 -7.90 -1.50
N ALA A 94 7.41 -7.60 -2.79
CA ALA A 94 8.44 -6.87 -3.50
C ALA A 94 8.09 -5.38 -3.43
N THR A 95 9.03 -4.56 -3.01
CA THR A 95 8.80 -3.14 -2.89
C THR A 95 9.59 -2.38 -3.93
N THR A 96 8.95 -1.37 -4.51
CA THR A 96 9.56 -0.49 -5.49
C THR A 96 9.28 0.94 -5.06
N SER A 97 10.30 1.78 -5.09
CA SER A 97 10.14 3.19 -4.74
C SER A 97 10.65 4.04 -5.88
N SER A 98 9.86 5.03 -6.27
CA SER A 98 10.27 5.97 -7.30
C SER A 98 11.25 7.01 -6.78
N THR A 99 11.35 7.16 -5.46
CA THR A 99 12.27 8.11 -4.84
C THR A 99 13.11 7.36 -3.82
N SER A 100 14.13 6.68 -4.31
CA SER A 100 14.93 5.81 -3.47
C SER A 100 15.60 6.55 -2.32
N ALA A 101 15.97 7.80 -2.53
CA ALA A 101 16.62 8.59 -1.48
C ALA A 101 15.69 8.86 -0.31
N ALA A 102 14.38 8.90 -0.56
CA ALA A 102 13.38 9.14 0.46
C ALA A 102 12.73 7.86 0.95
N ALA A 103 13.16 6.72 0.44
CA ALA A 103 12.54 5.44 0.80
C ALA A 103 12.82 5.11 2.27
N PRO A 104 11.82 4.63 2.99
CA PRO A 104 12.04 4.20 4.37
C PRO A 104 13.01 3.02 4.42
N SER A 105 13.82 2.98 5.47
CA SER A 105 14.79 1.91 5.61
C SER A 105 14.14 0.53 5.77
N TRP A 106 12.94 0.48 6.34
CA TRP A 106 12.25 -0.79 6.54
C TRP A 106 11.92 -1.48 5.21
N ARG A 107 11.80 -0.72 4.13
CA ARG A 107 11.51 -1.28 2.82
C ARG A 107 12.60 -2.25 2.37
N ARG A 108 13.85 -1.86 2.58
CA ARG A 108 14.97 -2.73 2.16
C ARG A 108 15.05 -4.01 2.98
N SER A 109 14.75 -3.90 4.25
CA SER A 109 14.77 -5.09 5.12
C SER A 109 13.78 -6.13 4.66
N SER A 110 12.58 -5.69 4.29
CA SER A 110 11.57 -6.61 3.79
C SER A 110 12.02 -7.31 2.52
N ARG A 111 12.62 -6.57 1.60
CA ARG A 111 13.09 -7.15 0.35
C ARG A 111 14.18 -8.19 0.60
N ALA A 112 15.07 -7.89 1.52
CA ALA A 112 16.17 -8.82 1.81
C ALA A 112 15.66 -10.13 2.38
N SER A 113 14.60 -10.09 3.18
CA SER A 113 14.09 -11.30 3.81
C SER A 113 13.36 -12.22 2.84
N SER A 114 12.85 -11.68 1.76
CA SER A 114 12.14 -12.50 0.79
C SER A 114 13.08 -13.18 -0.19
N GLY A 115 14.30 -12.71 -0.25
CA GLY A 115 15.30 -13.32 -1.09
C GLY A 115 15.92 -14.53 -0.45
#